data_5cdcb5abc87080a559477529edf3b854
#
_entry.id   5cdcb5abc87080a559477529edf3b854
#
_cell.length_a   1.000
_cell.length_b   1.000
_cell.length_c   1.000
_cell.angle_alpha   90.00
_cell.angle_beta   90.00
_cell.angle_gamma   90.00
#
_symmetry.space_group_name_H-M   'P 1'
#
loop_
_entity.id
_entity.type
_entity.pdbx_description
1 polymer ?
#
loop_
_entity_poly.entity_id
_entity_poly.type
_entity_poly.pdbx_seq_one_letter_code
_entity_poly.pdbx_strand_id
1 'polypeptide(L)'
;QAVVTQESALTTSPGETVTLTCRSSTGAVTTSNYANWVQEKPDHLFTGLIGGTNNRAPGVPARFSGSLIGDKAALTITGAQTEDEAIYFCALWYSNHWVFGGGTKLTVLGQPKL
;
A
#
# COMPACT_ATOMS: atom_id res chain seq x y z
N GLN A 1 16.76 14.73 -2.96
CA GLN A 1 15.44 15.05 -2.43
C GLN A 1 14.36 14.24 -3.14
N ALA A 2 14.27 12.99 -2.77
CA ALA A 2 13.28 12.11 -3.37
C ALA A 2 11.87 12.46 -2.88
N VAL A 3 10.91 12.31 -3.78
CA VAL A 3 9.48 12.42 -3.48
C VAL A 3 8.84 11.09 -3.83
N VAL A 4 8.02 10.58 -2.94
CA VAL A 4 7.29 9.34 -3.14
C VAL A 4 5.82 9.69 -3.37
N THR A 5 5.27 9.23 -4.48
CA THR A 5 3.92 9.60 -4.91
C THR A 5 3.02 8.38 -4.95
N GLN A 6 1.85 8.52 -4.35
CA GLN A 6 0.80 7.50 -4.32
C GLN A 6 -0.49 8.10 -4.86
N GLU A 7 -1.42 7.25 -5.29
CA GLU A 7 -2.77 7.73 -5.59
C GLU A 7 -3.36 8.38 -4.33
N SER A 8 -4.06 9.50 -4.48
CA SER A 8 -4.69 10.17 -3.35
C SER A 8 -5.80 9.33 -2.76
N ALA A 9 -6.63 8.74 -3.60
CA ALA A 9 -7.77 7.97 -3.18
C ALA A 9 -8.14 6.95 -4.23
N LEU A 10 -8.62 5.79 -3.79
CA LEU A 10 -9.16 4.75 -4.64
C LEU A 10 -10.42 4.21 -4.00
N THR A 11 -11.34 3.73 -4.84
CA THR A 11 -12.57 3.11 -4.38
C THR A 11 -12.67 1.72 -4.96
N THR A 12 -13.07 0.76 -4.14
CA THR A 12 -13.30 -0.61 -4.57
C THR A 12 -14.55 -1.14 -3.88
N SER A 13 -14.90 -2.37 -4.19
CA SER A 13 -16.05 -3.05 -3.60
C SER A 13 -15.59 -4.38 -3.03
N PRO A 14 -16.35 -4.97 -2.07
CA PRO A 14 -15.98 -6.27 -1.52
C PRO A 14 -15.83 -7.33 -2.62
N GLY A 15 -14.78 -8.11 -2.53
CA GLY A 15 -14.47 -9.18 -3.48
C GLY A 15 -13.67 -8.75 -4.68
N GLU A 16 -13.52 -7.44 -4.93
CA GLU A 16 -12.75 -6.94 -6.07
C GLU A 16 -11.27 -6.94 -5.76
N THR A 17 -10.46 -6.90 -6.81
CA THR A 17 -9.01 -6.75 -6.68
C THR A 17 -8.65 -5.30 -6.93
N VAL A 18 -7.89 -4.70 -6.01
CA VAL A 18 -7.42 -3.32 -6.15
C VAL A 18 -5.91 -3.28 -5.99
N THR A 19 -5.26 -2.42 -6.77
CA THR A 19 -3.81 -2.24 -6.72
C THR A 19 -3.50 -0.79 -6.43
N LEU A 20 -2.71 -0.58 -5.37
CA LEU A 20 -2.19 0.73 -4.99
C LEU A 20 -0.75 0.80 -5.47
N THR A 21 -0.33 1.95 -5.98
CA THR A 21 1.03 2.09 -6.50
C THR A 21 1.81 3.16 -5.76
N CYS A 22 3.12 3.08 -5.90
CA CYS A 22 4.07 3.92 -5.19
C CYS A 22 5.22 4.22 -6.14
N ARG A 23 5.37 5.50 -6.51
CA ARG A 23 6.34 5.95 -7.50
C ARG A 23 7.42 6.77 -6.84
N SER A 24 8.66 6.59 -7.30
CA SER A 24 9.79 7.41 -6.87
C SER A 24 10.08 8.51 -7.89
N SER A 25 10.37 9.71 -7.42
CA SER A 25 10.76 10.80 -8.29
C SER A 25 12.16 10.63 -8.89
N THR A 26 12.95 9.71 -8.34
CA THR A 26 14.35 9.54 -8.79
C THR A 26 14.48 8.55 -9.94
N GLY A 27 13.42 7.84 -10.29
CA GLY A 27 13.44 6.83 -11.34
C GLY A 27 12.69 5.59 -10.91
N ALA A 28 13.03 4.44 -11.50
CA ALA A 28 12.34 3.20 -11.18
C ALA A 28 12.53 2.80 -9.72
N VAL A 29 11.46 2.33 -9.09
CA VAL A 29 11.56 1.68 -7.78
C VAL A 29 12.17 0.30 -8.00
N THR A 30 13.16 -0.03 -7.19
CA THR A 30 13.83 -1.33 -7.25
C THR A 30 13.78 -2.01 -5.89
N THR A 31 14.27 -3.25 -5.83
CA THR A 31 14.33 -3.97 -4.55
C THR A 31 15.24 -3.27 -3.54
N SER A 32 16.19 -2.45 -4.01
CA SER A 32 17.08 -1.69 -3.13
C SER A 32 16.36 -0.55 -2.40
N ASN A 33 15.12 -0.24 -2.79
CA ASN A 33 14.30 0.72 -2.08
C ASN A 33 13.47 0.07 -0.96
N TYR A 34 13.51 -1.26 -0.83
CA TYR A 34 12.86 -2.01 0.25
C TYR A 34 11.45 -1.52 0.56
N ALA A 35 10.62 -1.39 -0.47
CA ALA A 35 9.28 -0.79 -0.33
C ALA A 35 8.53 -1.42 0.84
N ASN A 36 8.00 -0.55 1.70
CA ASN A 36 7.18 -0.93 2.85
C ASN A 36 5.78 -0.37 2.67
N TRP A 37 4.80 -1.13 3.12
CA TRP A 37 3.40 -0.71 3.11
C TRP A 37 2.84 -0.80 4.51
N VAL A 38 2.18 0.28 4.95
CA VAL A 38 1.60 0.39 6.29
C VAL A 38 0.15 0.83 6.16
N GLN A 39 -0.73 0.20 6.92
CA GLN A 39 -2.14 0.55 6.96
C GLN A 39 -2.42 1.40 8.19
N GLU A 40 -3.13 2.50 7.99
CA GLU A 40 -3.61 3.34 9.08
C GLU A 40 -5.12 3.29 9.15
N LYS A 41 -5.64 2.89 10.30
CA LYS A 41 -7.07 2.93 10.60
C LYS A 41 -7.36 4.03 11.62
N PRO A 42 -8.66 4.40 11.80
CA PRO A 42 -9.01 5.48 12.72
C PRO A 42 -8.37 5.32 14.09
N ASP A 43 -8.05 6.49 14.70
CA ASP A 43 -7.36 6.60 15.99
C ASP A 43 -5.89 6.25 15.90
N HIS A 44 -5.29 6.49 14.71
CA HIS A 44 -3.85 6.30 14.49
C HIS A 44 -3.41 4.86 14.77
N LEU A 45 -4.22 3.89 14.36
CA LEU A 45 -3.86 2.49 14.45
C LEU A 45 -3.08 2.08 13.21
N PHE A 46 -1.77 1.93 13.36
CA PHE A 46 -0.88 1.58 12.26
C PHE A 46 -0.52 0.11 12.31
N THR A 47 -0.60 -0.55 11.15
CA THR A 47 -0.22 -1.95 11.01
C THR A 47 0.71 -2.10 9.82
N GLY A 48 1.90 -2.65 10.03
CA GLY A 48 2.80 -2.98 8.94
C GLY A 48 2.26 -4.17 8.16
N LEU A 49 2.16 -4.02 6.85
CA LEU A 49 1.64 -5.07 5.98
C LEU A 49 2.74 -5.79 5.22
N ILE A 50 3.60 -5.03 4.56
CA ILE A 50 4.63 -5.54 3.64
C ILE A 50 5.94 -4.85 3.98
N GLY A 51 7.03 -5.63 4.00
CA GLY A 51 8.38 -5.11 4.07
C GLY A 51 9.21 -5.67 2.94
N GLY A 52 10.30 -4.99 2.60
CA GLY A 52 11.23 -5.47 1.59
C GLY A 52 10.58 -5.82 0.27
N THR A 53 9.69 -4.97 -0.20
CA THR A 53 8.96 -5.09 -1.47
C THR A 53 7.81 -6.09 -1.42
N ASN A 54 8.04 -7.31 -0.94
CA ASN A 54 7.06 -8.40 -1.10
C ASN A 54 6.95 -9.34 0.11
N ASN A 55 7.53 -8.99 1.25
CA ASN A 55 7.46 -9.85 2.42
C ASN A 55 6.29 -9.45 3.31
N ARG A 56 5.29 -10.31 3.37
CA ARG A 56 4.11 -10.08 4.21
C ARG A 56 4.49 -10.26 5.67
N ALA A 57 4.11 -9.31 6.52
CA ALA A 57 4.37 -9.41 7.96
C ALA A 57 3.56 -10.56 8.56
N PRO A 58 4.05 -11.17 9.66
CA PRO A 58 3.31 -12.25 10.31
C PRO A 58 1.90 -11.79 10.72
N GLY A 59 0.91 -12.64 10.46
CA GLY A 59 -0.48 -12.36 10.82
C GLY A 59 -1.25 -11.52 9.82
N VAL A 60 -0.58 -10.97 8.80
CA VAL A 60 -1.27 -10.19 7.77
C VAL A 60 -2.01 -11.14 6.84
N PRO A 61 -3.27 -10.86 6.51
CA PRO A 61 -4.04 -11.74 5.64
C PRO A 61 -3.39 -11.94 4.27
N ALA A 62 -3.55 -13.15 3.74
CA ALA A 62 -2.93 -13.52 2.47
C ALA A 62 -3.42 -12.71 1.28
N ARG A 63 -4.56 -12.03 1.39
CA ARG A 63 -5.08 -11.20 0.30
C ARG A 63 -4.21 -9.98 0.00
N PHE A 64 -3.34 -9.59 0.93
CA PHE A 64 -2.37 -8.50 0.73
C PHE A 64 -1.09 -9.06 0.13
N SER A 65 -0.63 -8.46 -0.96
CA SER A 65 0.65 -8.84 -1.54
C SER A 65 1.38 -7.62 -2.07
N GLY A 66 2.71 -7.66 -1.99
CA GLY A 66 3.56 -6.60 -2.51
C GLY A 66 4.33 -7.07 -3.73
N SER A 67 4.60 -6.16 -4.64
CA SER A 67 5.35 -6.46 -5.86
C SER A 67 5.93 -5.18 -6.44
N LEU A 68 6.73 -5.35 -7.50
CA LEU A 68 7.10 -4.26 -8.39
C LEU A 68 6.32 -4.44 -9.67
N ILE A 69 5.65 -3.38 -10.12
CA ILE A 69 4.92 -3.41 -11.39
C ILE A 69 5.47 -2.27 -12.24
N GLY A 70 6.14 -2.63 -13.34
CA GLY A 70 6.85 -1.64 -14.14
C GLY A 70 7.91 -0.96 -13.28
N ASP A 71 7.86 0.35 -13.19
CA ASP A 71 8.82 1.15 -12.43
C ASP A 71 8.31 1.58 -11.06
N LYS A 72 7.23 0.95 -10.56
CA LYS A 72 6.61 1.32 -9.28
C LYS A 72 6.56 0.14 -8.32
N ALA A 73 6.51 0.44 -7.03
CA ALA A 73 6.08 -0.55 -6.04
C ALA A 73 4.56 -0.62 -6.03
N ALA A 74 4.03 -1.78 -5.72
CA ALA A 74 2.58 -2.00 -5.73
C ALA A 74 2.14 -2.85 -4.55
N LEU A 75 1.00 -2.48 -4.00
CA LEU A 75 0.26 -3.28 -3.01
C LEU A 75 -1.03 -3.74 -3.66
N THR A 76 -1.23 -5.04 -3.73
CA THR A 76 -2.45 -5.61 -4.32
C THR A 76 -3.27 -6.26 -3.22
N ILE A 77 -4.56 -5.93 -3.19
CA ILE A 77 -5.52 -6.57 -2.31
C ILE A 77 -6.44 -7.41 -3.20
N THR A 78 -6.29 -8.73 -3.11
CA THR A 78 -7.06 -9.66 -3.93
C THR A 78 -8.29 -10.08 -3.15
N GLY A 79 -9.46 -9.60 -3.55
CA GLY A 79 -10.68 -9.83 -2.80
C GLY A 79 -10.81 -8.91 -1.61
N ALA A 80 -10.91 -7.60 -1.86
CA ALA A 80 -11.00 -6.61 -0.80
C ALA A 80 -12.18 -6.90 0.13
N GLN A 81 -11.98 -6.58 1.40
CA GLN A 81 -13.00 -6.73 2.45
C GLN A 81 -13.35 -5.34 2.97
N THR A 82 -14.54 -5.19 3.57
CA THR A 82 -14.96 -3.89 4.10
C THR A 82 -14.01 -3.38 5.18
N GLU A 83 -13.42 -4.28 5.96
CA GLU A 83 -12.44 -3.88 6.99
C GLU A 83 -11.13 -3.39 6.42
N ASP A 84 -10.90 -3.52 5.11
CA ASP A 84 -9.70 -3.00 4.46
C ASP A 84 -9.80 -1.51 4.16
N GLU A 85 -10.93 -0.89 4.39
CA GLU A 85 -11.06 0.57 4.25
C GLU A 85 -10.13 1.24 5.24
N ALA A 86 -9.18 2.01 4.73
CA ALA A 86 -8.09 2.58 5.52
C ALA A 86 -7.27 3.54 4.68
N ILE A 87 -6.25 4.12 5.27
CA ILE A 87 -5.23 4.86 4.54
C ILE A 87 -3.98 3.98 4.46
N TYR A 88 -3.40 3.88 3.27
CA TYR A 88 -2.24 3.02 3.05
C TYR A 88 -1.05 3.87 2.66
N PHE A 89 0.03 3.76 3.43
CA PHE A 89 1.27 4.49 3.20
C PHE A 89 2.33 3.59 2.62
N CYS A 90 3.04 4.10 1.63
CA CYS A 90 4.23 3.48 1.08
C CYS A 90 5.45 4.23 1.59
N ALA A 91 6.50 3.51 1.95
CA ALA A 91 7.79 4.10 2.30
C ALA A 91 8.87 3.45 1.47
N LEU A 92 9.77 4.26 0.93
CA LEU A 92 10.91 3.81 0.15
C LEU A 92 12.20 4.21 0.83
N TRP A 93 13.20 3.33 0.76
CA TRP A 93 14.52 3.52 1.33
C TRP A 93 15.46 4.12 0.28
N TYR A 94 16.15 5.18 0.65
CA TYR A 94 17.12 5.86 -0.22
C TYR A 94 18.46 5.92 0.51
N SER A 95 19.26 4.89 0.37
CA SER A 95 20.62 4.78 0.89
C SER A 95 20.76 4.91 2.41
N ASN A 96 20.22 5.96 3.01
CA ASN A 96 20.42 6.22 4.44
C ASN A 96 19.18 6.78 5.13
N HIS A 97 18.04 6.87 4.43
CA HIS A 97 16.82 7.39 5.05
C HIS A 97 15.58 6.87 4.33
N TRP A 98 14.45 6.92 5.04
CA TRP A 98 13.14 6.56 4.49
C TRP A 98 12.41 7.81 4.04
N VAL A 99 11.68 7.68 2.94
CA VAL A 99 10.75 8.73 2.47
C VAL A 99 9.38 8.09 2.32
N PHE A 100 8.38 8.71 2.93
CA PHE A 100 7.00 8.24 2.87
C PHE A 100 6.23 8.96 1.79
N GLY A 101 5.32 8.23 1.14
CA GLY A 101 4.31 8.85 0.29
C GLY A 101 3.24 9.53 1.13
N GLY A 102 2.34 10.25 0.48
CA GLY A 102 1.26 10.97 1.15
C GLY A 102 0.10 10.11 1.61
N GLY A 103 0.10 8.85 1.20
CA GLY A 103 -0.95 7.92 1.57
C GLY A 103 -2.07 7.86 0.54
N THR A 104 -2.65 6.68 0.38
CA THR A 104 -3.83 6.45 -0.46
C THR A 104 -5.01 6.14 0.45
N LYS A 105 -6.06 6.94 0.37
CA LYS A 105 -7.30 6.62 1.07
C LYS A 105 -8.07 5.60 0.25
N LEU A 106 -8.21 4.40 0.79
CA LEU A 106 -8.98 3.34 0.14
C LEU A 106 -10.37 3.28 0.75
N THR A 107 -11.37 3.48 -0.09
CA THR A 107 -12.77 3.28 0.29
C THR A 107 -13.22 1.94 -0.24
N VAL A 108 -13.80 1.11 0.63
CA VAL A 108 -14.41 -0.16 0.25
C VAL A 108 -15.90 0.00 0.44
N LEU A 109 -16.65 0.00 -0.65
CA LEU A 109 -18.09 0.24 -0.61
C LEU A 109 -18.76 -0.82 0.23
N GLY A 110 -19.67 -0.38 1.11
CA GLY A 110 -20.34 -1.30 2.02
C GLY A 110 -21.28 -2.24 1.29
N GLN A 111 -21.63 -3.32 1.99
CA GLN A 111 -22.61 -4.25 1.49
C GLN A 111 -23.98 -3.58 1.48
N PRO A 112 -24.81 -3.84 0.45
CA PRO A 112 -26.18 -3.35 0.48
C PRO A 112 -26.91 -3.94 1.70
N LYS A 113 -27.78 -3.15 2.27
CA LYS A 113 -28.64 -3.65 3.34
C LYS A 113 -29.70 -4.57 2.75
N LEU A 114 -29.98 -5.63 3.46
CA LEU A 114 -31.02 -6.57 3.07
C LEU A 114 -32.31 -6.26 3.78
#